data_475836fdea5e5ea819fbebd6b49637e5
#
_entry.id   475836fdea5e5ea819fbebd6b49637e5
#
_cell.length_a   1.000
_cell.length_b   1.000
_cell.length_c   1.000
_cell.angle_alpha   90.00
_cell.angle_beta   90.00
_cell.angle_gamma   90.00
#
_symmetry.space_group_name_H-M   'P 1'
#
loop_
_entity.id
_entity.type
_entity.pdbx_description
1 polymer ?
#
loop_
_entity_poly.entity_id
_entity_poly.type
_entity_poly.pdbx_seq_one_letter_code
_entity_poly.pdbx_strand_id
1 'polypeptide(L)'
;MVVSQNSKKRNTMSYDLYFYKRTENKLTEKGIAEYLNNNLTSKIENNEQWFVEDEDTESYFSIDYNSLDLDEETIEIFDRFNGFEFTHFSFNLNFLRPDFFGLFAFEFVDKFIKELDLFVLNPQTSDTEFPFKPIGSELYENWSKLNKVHSIDFFTEYELVFYPIEKSNDFYDYNRNRSKLQKKVGDEYFVPKIFLLQKKSDNEIFTLCTWPEHIPTILPLTDFYLLTKKYRKLFKTVEESGIISKSVFIDRFENFFDNYEFMNCKIIHPDLAEKVQETFNSTKLESKLTDFAERVQIDKLVNVKPND
;
A
#
# COMPACT_ATOMS: atom_id res chain seq x y z
N MET A 1 -13.50 -26.63 42.46
CA MET A 1 -12.10 -26.56 42.03
C MET A 1 -12.14 -25.79 40.71
N VAL A 2 -11.92 -24.46 40.76
CA VAL A 2 -12.02 -23.59 39.58
C VAL A 2 -10.67 -23.66 38.89
N VAL A 3 -10.66 -24.27 37.72
CA VAL A 3 -9.47 -24.29 36.85
C VAL A 3 -9.38 -22.91 36.18
N SER A 4 -8.41 -22.13 36.63
CA SER A 4 -8.03 -20.86 36.01
C SER A 4 -7.52 -21.12 34.61
N GLN A 5 -8.31 -20.80 33.60
CA GLN A 5 -7.87 -20.70 32.20
C GLN A 5 -7.12 -19.37 32.02
N ASN A 6 -5.83 -19.38 32.34
CA ASN A 6 -4.88 -18.40 31.83
C ASN A 6 -4.44 -18.84 30.43
N SER A 7 -5.30 -18.72 29.42
CA SER A 7 -4.86 -18.67 28.05
C SER A 7 -4.14 -17.32 27.89
N LYS A 8 -2.81 -17.33 27.86
CA LYS A 8 -2.02 -16.23 27.31
C LYS A 8 -2.55 -15.99 25.89
N LYS A 9 -3.36 -14.92 25.70
CA LYS A 9 -3.61 -14.37 24.37
C LYS A 9 -2.22 -14.16 23.78
N ARG A 10 -1.83 -14.98 22.82
CA ARG A 10 -0.77 -14.62 21.88
C ARG A 10 -1.26 -13.35 21.20
N ASN A 11 -0.66 -12.21 21.50
CA ASN A 11 -0.85 -10.99 20.71
C ASN A 11 -0.30 -11.30 19.32
N THR A 12 -1.14 -11.84 18.46
CA THR A 12 -0.81 -11.98 17.04
C THR A 12 -0.82 -10.58 16.47
N MET A 13 0.33 -10.12 15.94
CA MET A 13 0.46 -8.81 15.29
C MET A 13 -0.07 -8.84 13.85
N SER A 14 -0.86 -9.87 13.52
CA SER A 14 -1.45 -10.11 12.21
C SER A 14 -2.95 -10.36 12.31
N TYR A 15 -3.63 -10.03 11.24
CA TYR A 15 -5.01 -10.36 10.98
C TYR A 15 -5.05 -11.57 10.07
N ASP A 16 -5.56 -12.69 10.59
CA ASP A 16 -5.56 -13.97 9.91
C ASP A 16 -6.98 -14.38 9.58
N LEU A 17 -7.22 -14.82 8.34
CA LEU A 17 -8.48 -15.41 7.90
C LEU A 17 -8.21 -16.83 7.41
N TYR A 18 -9.07 -17.77 7.82
CA TYR A 18 -9.00 -19.15 7.38
C TYR A 18 -10.13 -19.43 6.39
N PHE A 19 -9.79 -20.01 5.22
CA PHE A 19 -10.78 -20.24 4.16
C PHE A 19 -11.37 -21.63 4.25
N TYR A 20 -12.70 -21.68 4.09
CA TYR A 20 -13.50 -22.88 4.09
C TYR A 20 -14.31 -22.99 2.81
N LYS A 21 -14.66 -24.20 2.44
CA LYS A 21 -15.64 -24.50 1.39
C LYS A 21 -16.77 -25.34 1.97
N ARG A 22 -17.92 -25.42 1.29
CA ARG A 22 -18.94 -26.43 1.60
C ARG A 22 -18.41 -27.81 1.26
N THR A 23 -18.80 -28.84 2.02
CA THR A 23 -18.36 -30.24 1.79
C THR A 23 -18.79 -30.77 0.40
N GLU A 24 -19.90 -30.28 -0.16
CA GLU A 24 -20.34 -30.60 -1.51
C GLU A 24 -19.58 -29.86 -2.63
N ASN A 25 -18.82 -28.81 -2.31
CA ASN A 25 -18.00 -28.07 -3.26
C ASN A 25 -16.79 -28.92 -3.68
N LYS A 26 -16.64 -29.15 -5.00
CA LYS A 26 -15.57 -29.97 -5.58
C LYS A 26 -14.23 -29.24 -5.74
N LEU A 27 -14.14 -27.99 -5.27
CA LEU A 27 -12.89 -27.24 -5.29
C LEU A 27 -11.80 -28.00 -4.55
N THR A 28 -10.63 -28.13 -5.18
CA THR A 28 -9.46 -28.81 -4.61
C THR A 28 -8.39 -27.80 -4.24
N GLU A 29 -7.47 -28.18 -3.35
CA GLU A 29 -6.29 -27.36 -3.00
C GLU A 29 -5.49 -26.98 -4.26
N LYS A 30 -5.30 -27.91 -5.18
CA LYS A 30 -4.65 -27.64 -6.47
C LYS A 30 -5.39 -26.58 -7.27
N GLY A 31 -6.73 -26.61 -7.30
CA GLY A 31 -7.54 -25.58 -7.96
C GLY A 31 -7.39 -24.21 -7.34
N ILE A 32 -7.28 -24.15 -6.01
CA ILE A 32 -7.00 -22.89 -5.29
C ILE A 32 -5.60 -22.38 -5.63
N ALA A 33 -4.58 -23.23 -5.59
CA ALA A 33 -3.21 -22.87 -5.94
C ALA A 33 -3.09 -22.38 -7.40
N GLU A 34 -3.77 -23.04 -8.35
CA GLU A 34 -3.84 -22.60 -9.74
C GLU A 34 -4.51 -21.24 -9.88
N TYR A 35 -5.60 -21.00 -9.14
CA TYR A 35 -6.25 -19.68 -9.12
C TYR A 35 -5.30 -18.58 -8.61
N LEU A 36 -4.60 -18.82 -7.49
CA LEU A 36 -3.63 -17.89 -6.92
C LEU A 36 -2.50 -17.58 -7.92
N ASN A 37 -1.92 -18.61 -8.55
CA ASN A 37 -0.86 -18.45 -9.54
C ASN A 37 -1.30 -17.65 -10.79
N ASN A 38 -2.57 -17.73 -11.17
CA ASN A 38 -3.10 -17.02 -12.34
C ASN A 38 -3.55 -15.58 -12.04
N ASN A 39 -3.90 -15.27 -10.80
CA ASN A 39 -4.50 -13.99 -10.42
C ASN A 39 -3.58 -13.10 -9.57
N LEU A 40 -2.50 -13.64 -9.04
CA LEU A 40 -1.53 -12.89 -8.24
C LEU A 40 -0.18 -12.80 -8.95
N THR A 41 0.38 -11.59 -8.97
CA THR A 41 1.82 -11.42 -9.20
C THR A 41 2.50 -11.55 -7.85
N SER A 42 2.90 -12.76 -7.51
CA SER A 42 3.48 -13.09 -6.21
C SER A 42 4.92 -13.59 -6.36
N LYS A 43 5.74 -13.30 -5.35
CA LYS A 43 6.97 -14.05 -5.14
C LYS A 43 6.57 -15.34 -4.42
N ILE A 44 6.61 -16.49 -5.12
CA ILE A 44 6.29 -17.77 -4.50
C ILE A 44 7.51 -18.24 -3.72
N GLU A 45 7.41 -18.24 -2.40
CA GLU A 45 8.41 -18.84 -1.54
C GLU A 45 7.98 -20.26 -1.19
N ASN A 46 8.74 -21.26 -1.66
CA ASN A 46 8.59 -22.70 -1.34
C ASN A 46 7.28 -23.38 -1.76
N ASN A 47 6.50 -22.87 -2.72
CA ASN A 47 5.17 -23.38 -3.15
C ASN A 47 4.09 -23.43 -2.04
N GLU A 48 4.32 -22.82 -0.89
CA GLU A 48 3.40 -22.82 0.25
C GLU A 48 2.97 -21.42 0.67
N GLN A 49 3.61 -20.38 0.13
CA GLN A 49 3.28 -18.99 0.41
C GLN A 49 3.25 -18.14 -0.86
N TRP A 50 2.17 -17.41 -1.06
CA TRP A 50 2.02 -16.35 -2.06
C TRP A 50 2.17 -15.00 -1.39
N PHE A 51 3.37 -14.45 -1.40
CA PHE A 51 3.63 -13.09 -0.94
C PHE A 51 3.33 -12.10 -2.07
N VAL A 52 2.38 -11.22 -1.85
CA VAL A 52 1.89 -10.23 -2.82
C VAL A 52 2.33 -8.85 -2.39
N GLU A 53 3.04 -8.14 -3.26
CA GLU A 53 3.52 -6.79 -3.04
C GLU A 53 3.16 -5.89 -4.24
N ASP A 54 2.63 -4.71 -3.96
CA ASP A 54 2.45 -3.66 -4.96
C ASP A 54 3.66 -2.71 -4.92
N GLU A 55 4.48 -2.73 -5.98
CA GLU A 55 5.73 -1.94 -6.04
C GLU A 55 5.49 -0.42 -6.04
N ASP A 56 4.31 0.04 -6.49
CA ASP A 56 3.99 1.46 -6.55
C ASP A 56 3.54 2.02 -5.19
N THR A 57 2.89 1.22 -4.35
CA THR A 57 2.39 1.62 -3.03
C THR A 57 3.15 1.00 -1.86
N GLU A 58 3.96 -0.03 -2.11
CA GLU A 58 4.69 -0.84 -1.12
C GLU A 58 3.75 -1.57 -0.14
N SER A 59 2.47 -1.69 -0.48
CA SER A 59 1.52 -2.49 0.28
C SER A 59 1.67 -3.97 -0.03
N TYR A 60 1.47 -4.83 0.98
CA TYR A 60 1.63 -6.27 0.83
C TYR A 60 0.70 -7.07 1.74
N PHE A 61 0.50 -8.33 1.37
CA PHE A 61 -0.16 -9.37 2.18
C PHE A 61 0.35 -10.75 1.77
N SER A 62 -0.01 -11.80 2.50
CA SER A 62 0.27 -13.17 2.08
C SER A 62 -0.98 -14.05 2.08
N ILE A 63 -0.94 -15.08 1.23
CA ILE A 63 -1.80 -16.27 1.30
C ILE A 63 -0.87 -17.44 1.58
N ASP A 64 -1.14 -18.18 2.64
CA ASP A 64 -0.32 -19.28 3.09
C ASP A 64 -1.06 -20.60 2.93
N TYR A 65 -0.37 -21.62 2.43
CA TYR A 65 -0.86 -23.00 2.45
C TYR A 65 -0.33 -23.69 3.69
N ASN A 66 -1.24 -24.12 4.54
CA ASN A 66 -0.93 -24.82 5.78
C ASN A 66 -0.97 -26.32 5.50
N SER A 67 0.18 -26.92 5.26
CA SER A 67 0.29 -28.37 5.01
C SER A 67 -0.18 -29.19 6.21
N LEU A 68 -0.52 -30.48 5.98
CA LEU A 68 -1.13 -31.41 6.94
C LEU A 68 -0.29 -31.78 8.16
N ASP A 69 0.89 -31.17 8.37
CA ASP A 69 1.72 -31.35 9.57
C ASP A 69 1.20 -30.56 10.79
N LEU A 70 -0.08 -30.21 10.79
CA LEU A 70 -0.74 -29.66 11.97
C LEU A 70 -0.87 -30.73 13.04
N ASP A 71 -0.64 -30.35 14.29
CA ASP A 71 -0.89 -31.26 15.42
C ASP A 71 -2.40 -31.61 15.52
N GLU A 72 -2.70 -32.75 16.15
CA GLU A 72 -4.09 -33.27 16.27
C GLU A 72 -5.04 -32.25 16.90
N GLU A 73 -4.58 -31.46 17.88
CA GLU A 73 -5.37 -30.42 18.56
C GLU A 73 -5.75 -29.28 17.61
N THR A 74 -4.82 -28.89 16.74
CA THR A 74 -5.05 -27.86 15.72
C THR A 74 -6.02 -28.36 14.65
N ILE A 75 -5.90 -29.62 14.20
CA ILE A 75 -6.84 -30.23 13.25
C ILE A 75 -8.25 -30.25 13.81
N GLU A 76 -8.45 -30.66 15.06
CA GLU A 76 -9.78 -30.67 15.71
C GLU A 76 -10.45 -29.30 15.73
N ILE A 77 -9.65 -28.22 15.86
CA ILE A 77 -10.18 -26.83 15.85
C ILE A 77 -10.71 -26.47 14.48
N PHE A 78 -10.03 -26.88 13.40
CA PHE A 78 -10.41 -26.52 12.03
C PHE A 78 -11.51 -27.40 11.45
N ASP A 79 -11.58 -28.70 11.81
CA ASP A 79 -12.55 -29.65 11.25
C ASP A 79 -13.89 -29.75 12.01
N ARG A 80 -14.09 -28.90 13.04
CA ARG A 80 -15.28 -28.96 13.92
C ARG A 80 -16.59 -28.46 13.28
N PHE A 81 -16.56 -27.89 12.09
CA PHE A 81 -17.72 -27.21 11.49
C PHE A 81 -18.50 -28.13 10.52
N ASN A 82 -19.66 -28.63 10.96
CA ASN A 82 -20.52 -29.47 10.14
C ASN A 82 -20.92 -28.78 8.82
N GLY A 83 -20.73 -29.47 7.68
CA GLY A 83 -21.05 -28.97 6.35
C GLY A 83 -20.00 -28.05 5.75
N PHE A 84 -18.86 -27.88 6.41
CA PHE A 84 -17.70 -27.14 5.93
C PHE A 84 -16.45 -28.00 5.98
N GLU A 85 -15.52 -27.74 5.10
CA GLU A 85 -14.20 -28.34 4.99
C GLU A 85 -13.16 -27.22 4.92
N PHE A 86 -12.14 -27.31 5.76
CA PHE A 86 -11.01 -26.38 5.73
C PHE A 86 -10.22 -26.58 4.44
N THR A 87 -9.89 -25.48 3.75
CA THR A 87 -9.18 -25.54 2.47
C THR A 87 -7.66 -25.64 2.61
N HIS A 88 -7.14 -25.57 3.82
CA HIS A 88 -5.72 -25.44 4.17
C HIS A 88 -5.07 -24.13 3.70
N PHE A 89 -5.84 -23.15 3.22
CA PHE A 89 -5.34 -21.82 2.89
C PHE A 89 -5.78 -20.82 3.96
N SER A 90 -4.85 -19.91 4.28
CA SER A 90 -5.11 -18.76 5.15
C SER A 90 -4.57 -17.48 4.53
N PHE A 91 -5.20 -16.37 4.86
CA PHE A 91 -4.76 -15.02 4.53
C PHE A 91 -4.10 -14.39 5.75
N ASN A 92 -3.04 -13.62 5.54
CA ASN A 92 -2.35 -12.89 6.58
C ASN A 92 -2.09 -11.44 6.16
N LEU A 93 -2.49 -10.49 7.03
CA LEU A 93 -2.19 -9.08 6.90
C LEU A 93 -1.74 -8.52 8.25
N ASN A 94 -0.56 -7.94 8.31
CA ASN A 94 -0.06 -7.35 9.54
C ASN A 94 -0.89 -6.16 10.01
N PHE A 95 -1.02 -6.02 11.33
CA PHE A 95 -1.42 -4.76 11.97
C PHE A 95 -0.28 -3.74 11.97
N LEU A 96 -0.55 -2.54 12.48
CA LEU A 96 0.36 -1.40 12.52
C LEU A 96 0.77 -0.94 11.12
N ARG A 97 -0.21 -0.89 10.21
CA ARG A 97 -0.03 -0.49 8.81
C ARG A 97 -0.93 0.68 8.47
N PRO A 98 -0.58 1.48 7.44
CA PRO A 98 -1.50 2.47 6.91
C PRO A 98 -2.77 1.81 6.37
N ASP A 99 -3.87 2.53 6.40
CA ASP A 99 -5.20 2.05 6.03
C ASP A 99 -5.26 1.45 4.61
N PHE A 100 -4.47 1.98 3.69
CA PHE A 100 -4.44 1.49 2.31
C PHE A 100 -3.89 0.06 2.15
N PHE A 101 -3.18 -0.49 3.15
CA PHE A 101 -2.84 -1.92 3.15
C PHE A 101 -4.09 -2.78 3.15
N GLY A 102 -5.08 -2.40 3.97
CA GLY A 102 -6.39 -3.06 3.98
C GLY A 102 -7.13 -2.86 2.66
N LEU A 103 -7.15 -1.64 2.10
CA LEU A 103 -7.77 -1.39 0.80
C LEU A 103 -7.18 -2.29 -0.29
N PHE A 104 -5.86 -2.42 -0.33
CA PHE A 104 -5.16 -3.29 -1.28
C PHE A 104 -5.47 -4.77 -1.09
N ALA A 105 -5.35 -5.25 0.15
CA ALA A 105 -5.46 -6.67 0.46
C ALA A 105 -6.90 -7.20 0.32
N PHE A 106 -7.89 -6.48 0.85
CA PHE A 106 -9.28 -6.93 0.84
C PHE A 106 -9.96 -6.79 -0.53
N GLU A 107 -9.47 -5.92 -1.43
CA GLU A 107 -9.88 -5.95 -2.85
C GLU A 107 -9.65 -7.35 -3.47
N PHE A 108 -8.50 -7.96 -3.16
CA PHE A 108 -8.22 -9.33 -3.62
C PHE A 108 -9.01 -10.38 -2.86
N VAL A 109 -9.05 -10.31 -1.53
CA VAL A 109 -9.69 -11.33 -0.67
C VAL A 109 -11.18 -11.46 -0.98
N ASP A 110 -11.88 -10.34 -1.14
CA ASP A 110 -13.31 -10.34 -1.48
C ASP A 110 -13.57 -10.99 -2.85
N LYS A 111 -12.72 -10.69 -3.84
CA LYS A 111 -12.77 -11.33 -5.15
C LYS A 111 -12.50 -12.83 -5.06
N PHE A 112 -11.49 -13.25 -4.31
CA PHE A 112 -11.08 -14.63 -4.08
C PHE A 112 -12.21 -15.46 -3.47
N ILE A 113 -12.83 -14.95 -2.40
CA ILE A 113 -13.96 -15.57 -1.73
C ILE A 113 -15.15 -15.75 -2.70
N LYS A 114 -15.46 -14.68 -3.45
CA LYS A 114 -16.60 -14.66 -4.37
C LYS A 114 -16.43 -15.63 -5.55
N GLU A 115 -15.25 -15.63 -6.18
CA GLU A 115 -15.00 -16.41 -7.40
C GLU A 115 -14.84 -17.90 -7.11
N LEU A 116 -14.32 -18.28 -5.96
CA LEU A 116 -14.16 -19.68 -5.55
C LEU A 116 -15.29 -20.21 -4.65
N ASP A 117 -16.31 -19.40 -4.38
CA ASP A 117 -17.43 -19.74 -3.49
C ASP A 117 -16.97 -20.18 -2.09
N LEU A 118 -15.99 -19.44 -1.52
CA LEU A 118 -15.40 -19.72 -0.21
C LEU A 118 -16.21 -19.07 0.92
N PHE A 119 -15.93 -19.53 2.12
CA PHE A 119 -16.34 -18.98 3.41
C PHE A 119 -15.09 -18.65 4.22
N VAL A 120 -15.21 -17.76 5.21
CA VAL A 120 -14.09 -17.39 6.07
C VAL A 120 -14.41 -17.63 7.53
N LEU A 121 -13.41 -18.08 8.28
CA LEU A 121 -13.39 -18.02 9.73
C LEU A 121 -12.45 -16.89 10.13
N ASN A 122 -12.94 -15.96 10.94
CA ASN A 122 -12.17 -14.84 11.47
C ASN A 122 -11.99 -15.00 12.98
N PRO A 123 -10.85 -15.49 13.47
CA PRO A 123 -10.65 -15.75 14.89
C PRO A 123 -10.45 -14.47 15.73
N GLN A 124 -10.26 -13.31 15.09
CA GLN A 124 -10.08 -12.03 15.78
C GLN A 124 -11.40 -11.38 16.18
N THR A 125 -12.55 -11.82 15.62
CA THR A 125 -13.87 -11.32 16.00
C THR A 125 -14.58 -12.32 16.91
N SER A 126 -15.13 -11.84 18.02
CA SER A 126 -15.83 -12.68 19.02
C SER A 126 -17.14 -13.28 18.52
N ASP A 127 -17.66 -12.80 17.40
CA ASP A 127 -19.00 -13.12 16.91
C ASP A 127 -19.00 -14.24 15.86
N THR A 128 -17.81 -14.74 15.45
CA THR A 128 -17.70 -15.79 14.42
C THR A 128 -17.44 -17.16 15.03
N GLU A 129 -18.55 -17.81 15.43
CA GLU A 129 -18.49 -19.23 15.86
C GLU A 129 -18.42 -20.21 14.68
N PHE A 130 -18.74 -19.76 13.46
CA PHE A 130 -18.82 -20.59 12.25
C PHE A 130 -18.23 -19.86 11.02
N PRO A 131 -17.74 -20.60 10.00
CA PRO A 131 -17.38 -20.01 8.73
C PRO A 131 -18.58 -19.30 8.08
N PHE A 132 -18.37 -18.04 7.61
CA PHE A 132 -19.42 -17.20 7.05
C PHE A 132 -18.99 -16.59 5.71
N LYS A 133 -19.95 -16.06 4.97
CA LYS A 133 -19.68 -15.23 3.78
C LYS A 133 -19.73 -13.77 4.18
N PRO A 134 -18.62 -13.03 4.01
CA PRO A 134 -18.59 -11.61 4.32
C PRO A 134 -19.52 -10.81 3.38
N ILE A 135 -20.06 -9.71 3.88
CA ILE A 135 -20.96 -8.82 3.15
C ILE A 135 -20.27 -7.46 2.96
N GLY A 136 -20.15 -7.03 1.69
CA GLY A 136 -19.55 -5.74 1.36
C GLY A 136 -18.11 -5.64 1.87
N SER A 137 -17.80 -4.55 2.58
CA SER A 137 -16.47 -4.22 3.12
C SER A 137 -16.19 -4.80 4.53
N GLU A 138 -17.00 -5.76 4.99
CA GLU A 138 -16.97 -6.26 6.38
C GLU A 138 -15.57 -6.69 6.86
N LEU A 139 -14.81 -7.41 6.04
CA LEU A 139 -13.47 -7.88 6.42
C LEU A 139 -12.49 -6.72 6.56
N TYR A 140 -12.51 -5.78 5.63
CA TYR A 140 -11.72 -4.57 5.70
C TYR A 140 -12.07 -3.72 6.92
N GLU A 141 -13.36 -3.50 7.20
CA GLU A 141 -13.82 -2.72 8.36
C GLU A 141 -13.38 -3.34 9.69
N ASN A 142 -13.48 -4.68 9.80
CA ASN A 142 -13.00 -5.41 10.96
C ASN A 142 -11.49 -5.27 11.15
N TRP A 143 -10.70 -5.46 10.09
CA TRP A 143 -9.26 -5.26 10.14
C TRP A 143 -8.92 -3.80 10.49
N SER A 144 -9.50 -2.81 9.80
CA SER A 144 -9.23 -1.38 10.01
C SER A 144 -9.52 -0.96 11.46
N LYS A 145 -10.63 -1.45 12.05
CA LYS A 145 -10.96 -1.19 13.45
C LYS A 145 -9.91 -1.75 14.42
N LEU A 146 -9.48 -3.01 14.23
CA LEU A 146 -8.46 -3.64 15.07
C LEU A 146 -7.09 -3.00 14.85
N ASN A 147 -6.74 -2.71 13.60
CA ASN A 147 -5.50 -2.02 13.23
C ASN A 147 -5.37 -0.66 13.94
N LYS A 148 -6.47 0.12 14.01
CA LYS A 148 -6.50 1.40 14.75
C LYS A 148 -6.23 1.20 16.26
N VAL A 149 -6.88 0.21 16.88
CA VAL A 149 -6.67 -0.09 18.30
C VAL A 149 -5.23 -0.49 18.56
N HIS A 150 -4.69 -1.45 17.79
CA HIS A 150 -3.32 -1.88 17.95
C HIS A 150 -2.30 -0.76 17.66
N SER A 151 -2.57 0.09 16.66
CA SER A 151 -1.69 1.23 16.34
C SER A 151 -1.61 2.23 17.48
N ILE A 152 -2.70 2.47 18.21
CA ILE A 152 -2.71 3.33 19.40
C ILE A 152 -1.96 2.67 20.55
N ASP A 153 -2.29 1.39 20.85
CA ASP A 153 -1.74 0.66 22.00
C ASP A 153 -0.22 0.49 21.89
N PHE A 154 0.27 0.25 20.68
CA PHE A 154 1.68 -0.05 20.41
C PHE A 154 2.46 1.12 19.78
N PHE A 155 1.88 2.32 19.71
CA PHE A 155 2.46 3.48 19.03
C PHE A 155 3.89 3.78 19.46
N THR A 156 4.12 3.86 20.77
CA THR A 156 5.43 4.17 21.35
C THR A 156 6.39 2.98 21.31
N GLU A 157 5.88 1.76 21.58
CA GLU A 157 6.70 0.55 21.63
C GLU A 157 7.36 0.23 20.29
N TYR A 158 6.60 0.42 19.19
CA TYR A 158 7.08 0.14 17.83
C TYR A 158 7.61 1.39 17.11
N GLU A 159 7.72 2.53 17.81
CA GLU A 159 8.16 3.81 17.23
C GLU A 159 7.39 4.16 15.96
N LEU A 160 6.05 4.04 16.02
CA LEU A 160 5.20 4.29 14.87
C LEU A 160 5.17 5.77 14.51
N VAL A 161 4.93 6.04 13.24
CA VAL A 161 4.88 7.40 12.70
C VAL A 161 3.48 7.69 12.17
N PHE A 162 2.87 8.76 12.64
CA PHE A 162 1.54 9.17 12.23
C PHE A 162 1.55 9.88 10.86
N TYR A 163 0.64 9.49 9.99
CA TYR A 163 0.33 10.21 8.76
C TYR A 163 -1.19 10.25 8.55
N PRO A 164 -1.80 11.43 8.24
CA PRO A 164 -3.25 11.56 8.10
C PRO A 164 -3.84 10.61 7.07
N ILE A 165 -4.99 10.00 7.40
CA ILE A 165 -5.62 8.96 6.57
C ILE A 165 -5.99 9.47 5.17
N GLU A 166 -6.49 10.71 5.06
CA GLU A 166 -6.87 11.32 3.78
C GLU A 166 -5.64 11.45 2.87
N LYS A 167 -4.51 11.95 3.40
CA LYS A 167 -3.26 12.08 2.64
C LYS A 167 -2.67 10.73 2.28
N SER A 168 -2.79 9.75 3.18
CA SER A 168 -2.36 8.37 2.98
C SER A 168 -3.13 7.71 1.83
N ASN A 169 -4.44 7.89 1.80
CA ASN A 169 -5.30 7.34 0.76
C ASN A 169 -5.11 8.08 -0.59
N ASP A 170 -4.93 9.40 -0.60
CA ASP A 170 -4.58 10.15 -1.81
C ASP A 170 -3.27 9.66 -2.45
N PHE A 171 -2.24 9.39 -1.61
CA PHE A 171 -0.98 8.78 -2.06
C PHE A 171 -1.20 7.40 -2.68
N TYR A 172 -1.97 6.55 -2.02
CA TYR A 172 -2.29 5.21 -2.48
C TYR A 172 -3.07 5.24 -3.81
N ASP A 173 -4.15 5.99 -3.86
CA ASP A 173 -5.03 6.07 -5.03
C ASP A 173 -4.28 6.55 -6.26
N TYR A 174 -3.44 7.57 -6.12
CA TYR A 174 -2.63 8.05 -7.22
C TYR A 174 -1.65 6.98 -7.71
N ASN A 175 -0.81 6.42 -6.83
CA ASN A 175 0.21 5.45 -7.21
C ASN A 175 -0.40 4.17 -7.76
N ARG A 176 -1.48 3.67 -7.19
CA ARG A 176 -2.23 2.49 -7.67
C ARG A 176 -2.73 2.66 -9.12
N ASN A 177 -3.08 3.88 -9.51
CA ASN A 177 -3.60 4.19 -10.84
C ASN A 177 -2.56 4.77 -11.79
N ARG A 178 -1.36 5.11 -11.31
CA ARG A 178 -0.28 5.74 -12.09
C ARG A 178 0.07 4.96 -13.37
N SER A 179 0.28 3.65 -13.25
CA SER A 179 0.64 2.79 -14.38
C SER A 179 -0.47 2.71 -15.44
N LYS A 180 -1.75 2.79 -15.04
CA LYS A 180 -2.88 2.87 -15.98
C LYS A 180 -2.88 4.21 -16.70
N LEU A 181 -2.61 5.30 -15.97
CA LEU A 181 -2.48 6.63 -16.56
C LEU A 181 -1.31 6.69 -17.55
N GLN A 182 -0.13 6.19 -17.17
CA GLN A 182 1.03 6.15 -18.06
C GLN A 182 0.73 5.38 -19.37
N LYS A 183 0.05 4.24 -19.28
CA LYS A 183 -0.39 3.48 -20.47
C LYS A 183 -1.38 4.27 -21.33
N LYS A 184 -2.29 5.04 -20.72
CA LYS A 184 -3.29 5.85 -21.43
C LYS A 184 -2.64 6.99 -22.23
N VAL A 185 -1.63 7.65 -21.66
CA VAL A 185 -0.96 8.82 -22.27
C VAL A 185 0.26 8.44 -23.13
N GLY A 186 0.70 7.17 -23.10
CA GLY A 186 1.84 6.68 -23.88
C GLY A 186 3.17 7.28 -23.43
N ASP A 187 4.14 7.31 -24.36
CA ASP A 187 5.49 7.79 -24.11
C ASP A 187 5.65 9.31 -24.31
N GLU A 188 4.56 9.99 -24.72
CA GLU A 188 4.58 11.44 -24.95
C GLU A 188 4.68 12.21 -23.62
N TYR A 189 4.11 11.66 -22.54
CA TYR A 189 4.11 12.27 -21.23
C TYR A 189 4.73 11.34 -20.20
N PHE A 190 5.53 11.91 -19.33
CA PHE A 190 6.03 11.22 -18.13
C PHE A 190 4.99 11.33 -17.00
N VAL A 191 4.72 10.23 -16.31
CA VAL A 191 3.83 10.20 -15.12
C VAL A 191 4.65 9.73 -13.91
N PRO A 192 5.13 10.65 -13.06
CA PRO A 192 5.99 10.33 -11.93
C PRO A 192 5.23 9.57 -10.83
N LYS A 193 5.95 8.75 -10.07
CA LYS A 193 5.49 8.18 -8.80
C LYS A 193 5.52 9.25 -7.71
N ILE A 194 4.58 9.22 -6.78
CA ILE A 194 4.67 9.96 -5.51
C ILE A 194 5.47 9.12 -4.52
N PHE A 195 6.40 9.76 -3.82
CA PHE A 195 7.17 9.18 -2.73
C PHE A 195 6.74 9.81 -1.40
N LEU A 196 6.64 9.00 -0.36
CA LEU A 196 6.55 9.45 1.02
C LEU A 196 7.94 9.51 1.63
N LEU A 197 8.32 10.68 2.10
CA LEU A 197 9.61 10.95 2.70
C LEU A 197 9.43 11.64 4.06
N GLN A 198 10.45 11.53 4.89
CA GLN A 198 10.49 12.15 6.21
C GLN A 198 11.58 13.20 6.25
N LYS A 199 11.25 14.41 6.72
CA LYS A 199 12.25 15.47 6.95
C LYS A 199 13.18 15.07 8.09
N LYS A 200 14.48 15.28 7.90
CA LYS A 200 15.49 15.01 8.93
C LYS A 200 15.46 16.01 10.09
N SER A 201 14.87 17.19 9.89
CA SER A 201 14.83 18.27 10.89
C SER A 201 13.82 18.05 12.00
N ASP A 202 12.65 17.50 11.68
CA ASP A 202 11.48 17.43 12.57
C ASP A 202 10.64 16.15 12.44
N ASN A 203 11.10 15.21 11.60
CA ASN A 203 10.43 13.97 11.30
C ASN A 203 9.06 14.12 10.62
N GLU A 204 8.71 15.30 10.09
CA GLU A 204 7.48 15.50 9.35
C GLU A 204 7.48 14.69 8.06
N ILE A 205 6.37 13.96 7.79
CA ILE A 205 6.17 13.23 6.54
C ILE A 205 5.60 14.18 5.49
N PHE A 206 6.12 14.07 4.28
CA PHE A 206 5.70 14.84 3.13
C PHE A 206 5.71 14.01 1.84
N THR A 207 4.99 14.50 0.85
CA THR A 207 4.93 13.92 -0.49
C THR A 207 5.93 14.59 -1.43
N LEU A 208 6.55 13.80 -2.30
CA LEU A 208 7.46 14.27 -3.33
C LEU A 208 7.23 13.51 -4.64
N CYS A 209 7.30 14.22 -5.77
CA CYS A 209 7.44 13.60 -7.08
C CYS A 209 8.62 14.20 -7.86
N THR A 210 9.08 13.50 -8.90
CA THR A 210 10.22 13.93 -9.70
C THR A 210 9.74 14.56 -11.01
N TRP A 211 10.32 15.72 -11.39
CA TRP A 211 10.18 16.30 -12.71
C TRP A 211 11.58 16.45 -13.36
N PRO A 212 11.97 15.50 -14.24
CA PRO A 212 13.28 15.49 -14.86
C PRO A 212 13.32 16.38 -16.09
N GLU A 213 14.38 17.17 -16.23
CA GLU A 213 14.79 17.87 -17.47
C GLU A 213 13.67 18.63 -18.20
N HIS A 214 12.72 19.19 -17.49
CA HIS A 214 11.54 19.91 -17.99
C HIS A 214 10.71 19.17 -19.07
N ILE A 215 10.79 17.83 -19.14
CA ILE A 215 10.04 17.03 -20.13
C ILE A 215 8.52 17.18 -19.96
N PRO A 216 7.74 16.93 -21.03
CA PRO A 216 6.27 16.86 -20.93
C PRO A 216 5.85 15.87 -19.86
N THR A 217 5.02 16.32 -18.92
CA THR A 217 4.75 15.54 -17.72
C THR A 217 3.34 15.79 -17.20
N ILE A 218 2.71 14.76 -16.63
CA ILE A 218 1.50 14.89 -15.82
C ILE A 218 1.92 14.79 -14.35
N LEU A 219 2.00 15.92 -13.67
CA LEU A 219 2.48 16.02 -12.29
C LEU A 219 1.33 15.95 -11.29
N PRO A 220 1.40 15.07 -10.27
CA PRO A 220 0.54 15.16 -9.10
C PRO A 220 0.89 16.39 -8.26
N LEU A 221 -0.08 16.90 -7.50
CA LEU A 221 0.18 17.95 -6.53
C LEU A 221 0.82 17.34 -5.27
N THR A 222 2.12 17.60 -5.07
CA THR A 222 2.90 17.13 -3.92
C THR A 222 3.43 18.30 -3.08
N ASP A 223 3.92 18.02 -1.88
CA ASP A 223 4.50 19.05 -1.00
C ASP A 223 5.82 19.59 -1.55
N PHE A 224 6.61 18.71 -2.20
CA PHE A 224 7.88 19.04 -2.84
C PHE A 224 8.01 18.38 -4.21
N TYR A 225 8.86 18.97 -5.05
CA TYR A 225 9.23 18.47 -6.37
C TYR A 225 10.74 18.30 -6.46
N LEU A 226 11.20 17.14 -6.90
CA LEU A 226 12.62 16.88 -7.21
C LEU A 226 12.88 17.29 -8.65
N LEU A 227 13.63 18.34 -8.86
CA LEU A 227 14.07 18.78 -10.18
C LEU A 227 15.43 18.19 -10.50
N THR A 228 15.56 17.57 -11.68
CA THR A 228 16.86 17.13 -12.23
C THR A 228 17.17 17.98 -13.44
N LYS A 229 18.24 18.75 -13.38
CA LYS A 229 18.63 19.71 -14.40
C LYS A 229 19.86 19.23 -15.12
N LYS A 230 19.87 19.39 -16.46
CA LYS A 230 21.03 19.14 -17.29
C LYS A 230 21.23 20.30 -18.25
N TYR A 231 22.27 21.07 -18.07
CA TYR A 231 22.56 22.26 -18.87
C TYR A 231 24.06 22.43 -19.12
N ARG A 232 24.42 23.21 -20.17
CA ARG A 232 25.80 23.54 -20.49
C ARG A 232 26.25 24.84 -19.81
N LYS A 233 27.39 24.79 -19.12
CA LYS A 233 28.04 25.96 -18.55
C LYS A 233 29.53 25.94 -18.93
N LEU A 234 29.99 26.95 -19.69
CA LEU A 234 31.42 27.12 -20.06
C LEU A 234 32.04 25.81 -20.57
N PHE A 235 31.45 25.17 -21.59
CA PHE A 235 31.94 23.94 -22.25
C PHE A 235 31.80 22.65 -21.41
N LYS A 236 31.23 22.71 -20.20
CA LYS A 236 30.94 21.51 -19.39
C LYS A 236 29.44 21.30 -19.31
N THR A 237 29.03 20.04 -19.39
CA THR A 237 27.66 19.64 -18.99
C THR A 237 27.61 19.63 -17.48
N VAL A 238 26.64 20.35 -16.89
CA VAL A 238 26.36 20.37 -15.47
C VAL A 238 25.07 19.57 -15.26
N GLU A 239 25.12 18.62 -14.35
CA GLU A 239 23.96 17.91 -13.83
C GLU A 239 23.76 18.35 -12.38
N GLU A 240 22.56 18.82 -12.07
CA GLU A 240 22.19 19.31 -10.74
C GLU A 240 20.83 18.74 -10.37
N SER A 241 20.70 18.20 -9.16
CA SER A 241 19.46 17.67 -8.63
C SER A 241 19.18 18.21 -7.24
N GLY A 242 17.96 18.62 -7.01
CA GLY A 242 17.51 19.11 -5.70
C GLY A 242 16.03 19.39 -5.67
N ILE A 243 15.54 19.70 -4.50
CA ILE A 243 14.11 19.90 -4.25
C ILE A 243 13.72 21.36 -4.32
N ILE A 244 12.47 21.58 -4.68
CA ILE A 244 11.75 22.84 -4.49
C ILE A 244 10.42 22.54 -3.79
N SER A 245 9.97 23.46 -2.95
CA SER A 245 8.67 23.37 -2.30
C SER A 245 7.51 23.62 -3.28
N LYS A 246 6.32 23.19 -2.92
CA LYS A 246 5.07 23.46 -3.66
C LYS A 246 4.87 24.95 -3.91
N SER A 247 5.21 25.81 -2.95
CA SER A 247 5.09 27.27 -3.11
C SER A 247 6.00 27.80 -4.21
N VAL A 248 7.26 27.34 -4.25
CA VAL A 248 8.20 27.71 -5.32
C VAL A 248 7.74 27.15 -6.67
N PHE A 249 7.21 25.93 -6.69
CA PHE A 249 6.65 25.35 -7.92
C PHE A 249 5.51 26.20 -8.48
N ILE A 250 4.55 26.58 -7.65
CA ILE A 250 3.42 27.45 -8.06
C ILE A 250 3.93 28.79 -8.57
N ASP A 251 4.78 29.47 -7.81
CA ASP A 251 5.32 30.79 -8.17
C ASP A 251 6.04 30.78 -9.53
N ARG A 252 6.82 29.74 -9.79
CA ARG A 252 7.71 29.68 -10.96
C ARG A 252 7.09 29.05 -12.18
N PHE A 253 6.18 28.08 -12.00
CA PHE A 253 5.78 27.16 -13.07
C PHE A 253 4.29 27.10 -13.34
N GLU A 254 3.41 27.60 -12.48
CA GLU A 254 1.96 27.41 -12.64
C GLU A 254 1.44 27.84 -14.01
N ASN A 255 1.99 28.93 -14.58
CA ASN A 255 1.58 29.46 -15.88
C ASN A 255 1.96 28.56 -17.08
N PHE A 256 2.78 27.54 -16.89
CA PHE A 256 3.17 26.59 -17.92
C PHE A 256 2.34 25.30 -17.87
N PHE A 257 1.48 25.15 -16.85
CA PHE A 257 0.71 23.94 -16.62
C PHE A 257 -0.78 24.20 -16.72
N ASP A 258 -1.46 23.29 -17.38
CA ASP A 258 -2.92 23.19 -17.36
C ASP A 258 -3.40 22.22 -16.29
N ASN A 259 -4.69 22.35 -15.90
CA ASN A 259 -5.31 21.34 -15.04
C ASN A 259 -5.55 20.05 -15.82
N TYR A 260 -5.27 18.93 -15.21
CA TYR A 260 -5.57 17.62 -15.77
C TYR A 260 -6.64 16.92 -14.91
N GLU A 261 -7.64 16.32 -15.54
CA GLU A 261 -8.82 15.78 -14.84
C GLU A 261 -8.50 14.64 -13.84
N PHE A 262 -7.41 13.91 -14.08
CA PHE A 262 -7.04 12.80 -13.24
C PHE A 262 -6.45 13.28 -11.90
N MET A 263 -7.15 13.03 -10.79
CA MET A 263 -6.69 13.24 -9.40
C MET A 263 -6.04 14.62 -9.16
N ASN A 264 -6.62 15.67 -9.71
CA ASN A 264 -6.11 17.05 -9.59
C ASN A 264 -4.66 17.24 -10.06
N CYS A 265 -4.20 16.45 -11.02
CA CYS A 265 -2.87 16.62 -11.60
C CYS A 265 -2.76 17.90 -12.43
N LYS A 266 -1.53 18.29 -12.68
CA LYS A 266 -1.16 19.36 -13.60
C LYS A 266 -0.45 18.74 -14.80
N ILE A 267 -0.71 19.27 -16.02
CA ILE A 267 -0.07 18.79 -17.25
C ILE A 267 0.73 19.92 -17.90
N ILE A 268 1.94 19.60 -18.33
CA ILE A 268 2.72 20.46 -19.22
C ILE A 268 2.85 19.78 -20.58
N HIS A 269 2.36 20.46 -21.62
CA HIS A 269 2.40 20.00 -22.99
C HIS A 269 3.79 20.21 -23.65
N PRO A 270 4.15 19.47 -24.72
CA PRO A 270 5.48 19.52 -25.33
C PRO A 270 5.93 20.94 -25.72
N ASP A 271 5.04 21.76 -26.29
CA ASP A 271 5.35 23.12 -26.71
C ASP A 271 5.62 24.07 -25.53
N LEU A 272 5.00 23.84 -24.37
CA LEU A 272 5.25 24.58 -23.13
C LEU A 272 6.47 24.02 -22.38
N ALA A 273 6.73 22.72 -22.50
CA ALA A 273 7.91 22.09 -21.93
C ALA A 273 9.23 22.64 -22.54
N GLU A 274 9.22 23.00 -23.82
CA GLU A 274 10.33 23.71 -24.45
C GLU A 274 10.46 25.16 -23.93
N LYS A 275 9.35 25.87 -23.76
CA LYS A 275 9.34 27.27 -23.31
C LYS A 275 9.74 27.43 -21.83
N VAL A 276 9.45 26.43 -21.01
CA VAL A 276 9.78 26.45 -19.57
C VAL A 276 11.26 26.21 -19.26
N GLN A 277 12.06 25.78 -20.25
CA GLN A 277 13.47 25.38 -20.09
C GLN A 277 14.33 26.42 -19.37
N GLU A 278 14.22 27.67 -19.74
CA GLU A 278 15.00 28.74 -19.11
C GLU A 278 14.58 28.94 -17.65
N THR A 279 13.29 28.99 -17.37
CA THR A 279 12.73 29.08 -16.02
C THR A 279 13.17 27.88 -15.18
N PHE A 280 13.07 26.67 -15.75
CA PHE A 280 13.47 25.43 -15.08
C PHE A 280 14.95 25.45 -14.69
N ASN A 281 15.83 25.79 -15.63
CA ASN A 281 17.28 25.81 -15.40
C ASN A 281 17.71 26.92 -14.43
N SER A 282 17.03 28.08 -14.45
CA SER A 282 17.35 29.22 -13.57
C SER A 282 16.73 29.12 -12.18
N THR A 283 15.75 28.23 -11.96
CA THR A 283 15.13 28.05 -10.65
C THR A 283 16.14 27.58 -9.62
N LYS A 284 16.26 28.32 -8.52
CA LYS A 284 17.17 27.96 -7.41
C LYS A 284 16.60 26.72 -6.68
N LEU A 285 17.39 25.67 -6.55
CA LEU A 285 17.07 24.53 -5.71
C LEU A 285 17.23 24.90 -4.24
N GLU A 286 16.27 24.49 -3.39
CA GLU A 286 16.26 24.84 -1.97
C GLU A 286 17.23 23.96 -1.17
N SER A 287 17.32 22.67 -1.52
CA SER A 287 18.22 21.72 -0.87
C SER A 287 18.50 20.51 -1.78
N LYS A 288 19.53 19.74 -1.46
CA LYS A 288 19.68 18.38 -1.95
C LYS A 288 18.73 17.47 -1.19
N LEU A 289 18.09 16.54 -1.88
CA LEU A 289 17.14 15.60 -1.25
C LEU A 289 17.80 14.81 -0.12
N THR A 290 19.02 14.32 -0.32
CA THR A 290 19.77 13.53 0.66
C THR A 290 20.11 14.28 1.95
N ASP A 291 20.23 15.61 1.88
CA ASP A 291 20.51 16.44 3.05
C ASP A 291 19.22 16.80 3.80
N PHE A 292 18.10 16.86 3.09
CA PHE A 292 16.80 17.31 3.59
C PHE A 292 15.97 16.18 4.19
N ALA A 293 15.95 15.00 3.55
CA ALA A 293 15.00 13.94 3.87
C ALA A 293 15.62 12.55 3.79
N GLU A 294 14.88 11.60 4.35
CA GLU A 294 15.12 10.17 4.24
C GLU A 294 13.84 9.43 3.88
N ARG A 295 13.98 8.16 3.51
CA ARG A 295 12.83 7.31 3.14
C ARG A 295 12.01 6.99 4.38
N VAL A 296 10.68 7.12 4.29
CA VAL A 296 9.76 6.61 5.30
C VAL A 296 9.81 5.08 5.27
N GLN A 297 9.88 4.46 6.45
CA GLN A 297 9.64 3.04 6.60
C GLN A 297 8.12 2.82 6.61
N ILE A 298 7.59 2.32 5.49
CA ILE A 298 6.14 2.13 5.33
C ILE A 298 5.55 1.23 6.43
N ASP A 299 6.33 0.28 6.92
CA ASP A 299 5.96 -0.62 8.00
C ASP A 299 5.78 0.04 9.37
N LYS A 300 6.24 1.28 9.52
CA LYS A 300 6.06 2.09 10.72
C LYS A 300 5.00 3.17 10.57
N LEU A 301 4.42 3.29 9.38
CA LEU A 301 3.42 4.31 9.11
C LEU A 301 2.04 3.86 9.58
N VAL A 302 1.32 4.72 10.29
CA VAL A 302 -0.05 4.49 10.76
C VAL A 302 -0.91 5.74 10.62
N ASN A 303 -2.24 5.56 10.59
CA ASN A 303 -3.17 6.67 10.36
C ASN A 303 -3.88 7.15 11.63
N VAL A 304 -3.43 6.69 12.79
CA VAL A 304 -3.92 7.12 14.11
C VAL A 304 -2.75 7.29 15.07
N LYS A 305 -2.94 8.11 16.08
CA LYS A 305 -1.96 8.31 17.18
C LYS A 305 -2.69 8.36 18.52
N PRO A 306 -1.98 8.14 19.65
CA PRO A 306 -2.56 8.33 20.98
C PRO A 306 -3.14 9.75 21.14
N ASN A 307 -4.34 9.85 21.72
CA ASN A 307 -5.12 11.08 21.94
C ASN A 307 -5.78 11.72 20.69
N ASP A 308 -5.94 10.98 19.61
CA ASP A 308 -6.85 11.37 18.51
C ASP A 308 -8.30 11.09 18.87
#